data_2986a9ac2d37229e7203110f53fa52b7
#
_entry.id   2986a9ac2d37229e7203110f53fa52b7
#
_cell.length_a   1.000
_cell.length_b   1.000
_cell.length_c   1.000
_cell.angle_alpha   90.00
_cell.angle_beta   90.00
_cell.angle_gamma   90.00
#
_symmetry.space_group_name_H-M   'P 1'
#
loop_
_entity.id
_entity.type
_entity.pdbx_description
1 polymer ?
#
loop_
_entity_poly.entity_id
_entity_poly.type
_entity_poly.pdbx_seq_one_letter_code
_entity_poly.pdbx_strand_id
1 'polypeptide(L)'
;MISKNDYIKKLVIDAFKTPIFNIQTTINTQSLIDYAYELKNKSKGRVISNVSGWQSDELDKDLPIFNELKNTINKFAQDLHEYIDLKKDSLNILDNIWFNINSKGSSNRPHTHPGSVFSGVFYLKVPENICIIVFTNPNKLYEYHFDKDRVNSFNNYTSSYHWYEPKQSKLIIFPASLEHYVEGHMADEDRISIAFNTKLDNE
;
A
#
# COMPACT_ATOMS: atom_id res chain seq x y z
N MET A 1 17.80 -36.90 9.46
CA MET A 1 17.86 -36.01 10.65
C MET A 1 17.25 -34.67 10.28
N ILE A 2 16.32 -34.16 11.07
CA ILE A 2 15.73 -32.84 10.88
C ILE A 2 16.82 -31.79 11.22
N SER A 3 17.03 -30.76 10.40
CA SER A 3 17.98 -29.70 10.73
C SER A 3 17.56 -28.95 11.99
N LYS A 4 18.54 -28.34 12.71
CA LYS A 4 18.25 -27.51 13.88
C LYS A 4 17.26 -26.38 13.55
N ASN A 5 17.40 -25.77 12.37
CA ASN A 5 16.50 -24.71 11.90
C ASN A 5 15.08 -25.20 11.67
N ASP A 6 14.89 -26.40 11.08
CA ASP A 6 13.57 -26.96 10.84
C ASP A 6 12.88 -27.37 12.16
N TYR A 7 13.67 -27.81 13.15
CA TYR A 7 13.16 -28.10 14.49
C TYR A 7 12.68 -26.81 15.17
N ILE A 8 13.49 -25.76 15.18
CA ILE A 8 13.13 -24.46 15.78
C ILE A 8 11.89 -23.87 15.12
N LYS A 9 11.77 -23.91 13.77
CA LYS A 9 10.59 -23.43 13.04
C LYS A 9 9.29 -24.08 13.49
N LYS A 10 9.32 -25.33 13.96
CA LYS A 10 8.14 -26.03 14.50
C LYS A 10 7.74 -25.58 15.91
N LEU A 11 8.65 -24.94 16.64
CA LEU A 11 8.41 -24.46 17.99
C LEU A 11 8.02 -22.96 18.04
N VAL A 12 8.27 -22.23 16.97
CA VAL A 12 8.00 -20.79 16.89
C VAL A 12 6.55 -20.55 16.49
N ILE A 13 5.86 -19.72 17.26
CA ILE A 13 4.55 -19.18 16.93
C ILE A 13 4.76 -17.71 16.52
N ASP A 14 4.52 -17.41 15.24
CA ASP A 14 4.54 -16.03 14.74
C ASP A 14 3.24 -15.33 15.16
N ALA A 15 3.23 -14.75 16.34
CA ALA A 15 2.07 -14.00 16.83
C ALA A 15 1.99 -12.61 16.16
N PHE A 16 0.76 -12.11 15.99
CA PHE A 16 0.47 -10.75 15.51
C PHE A 16 1.05 -10.42 14.12
N LYS A 17 0.95 -11.37 13.18
CA LYS A 17 1.37 -11.17 11.79
C LYS A 17 0.55 -10.07 11.12
N THR A 18 1.24 -9.23 10.35
CA THR A 18 0.63 -8.19 9.51
C THR A 18 0.75 -8.60 8.05
N PRO A 19 -0.32 -9.08 7.40
CA PRO A 19 -0.27 -9.50 6.01
C PRO A 19 -0.24 -8.28 5.07
N ILE A 20 0.63 -8.33 4.06
CA ILE A 20 0.69 -7.35 2.98
C ILE A 20 0.68 -8.12 1.67
N PHE A 21 -0.31 -7.87 0.81
CA PHE A 21 -0.35 -8.39 -0.56
C PHE A 21 0.46 -7.50 -1.47
N ASN A 22 1.35 -8.11 -2.24
CA ASN A 22 2.21 -7.46 -3.22
C ASN A 22 2.05 -8.18 -4.56
N ILE A 23 1.24 -7.61 -5.44
CA ILE A 23 0.73 -8.24 -6.65
C ILE A 23 1.26 -7.48 -7.87
N GLN A 24 1.88 -8.18 -8.84
CA GLN A 24 2.15 -7.63 -10.16
C GLN A 24 0.95 -7.94 -11.06
N THR A 25 0.29 -6.89 -11.56
CA THR A 25 -0.83 -7.01 -12.49
C THR A 25 -0.38 -6.76 -13.93
N THR A 26 -1.29 -6.97 -14.88
CA THR A 26 -1.12 -6.67 -16.31
C THR A 26 -2.00 -5.51 -16.77
N ILE A 27 -2.61 -4.77 -15.83
CA ILE A 27 -3.50 -3.64 -16.14
C ILE A 27 -2.73 -2.57 -16.91
N ASN A 28 -3.29 -2.15 -18.05
CA ASN A 28 -2.74 -1.03 -18.80
C ASN A 28 -3.02 0.29 -18.07
N THR A 29 -1.96 1.04 -17.81
CA THR A 29 -2.03 2.25 -16.98
C THR A 29 -2.18 3.54 -17.77
N GLN A 30 -2.02 3.53 -19.11
CA GLN A 30 -1.90 4.77 -19.88
C GLN A 30 -3.16 5.66 -19.79
N SER A 31 -4.35 5.10 -19.96
CA SER A 31 -5.60 5.87 -19.85
C SER A 31 -5.80 6.49 -18.46
N LEU A 32 -5.39 5.77 -17.41
CA LEU A 32 -5.44 6.26 -16.02
C LEU A 32 -4.42 7.39 -15.77
N ILE A 33 -3.24 7.32 -16.39
CA ILE A 33 -2.22 8.39 -16.35
C ILE A 33 -2.76 9.67 -17.01
N ASP A 34 -3.33 9.52 -18.21
CA ASP A 34 -3.89 10.66 -18.96
C ASP A 34 -5.03 11.32 -18.19
N TYR A 35 -5.91 10.51 -17.59
CA TYR A 35 -7.00 11.01 -16.76
C TYR A 35 -6.50 11.70 -15.47
N ALA A 36 -5.45 11.19 -14.84
CA ALA A 36 -4.85 11.83 -13.67
C ALA A 36 -4.32 13.24 -13.99
N TYR A 37 -3.63 13.41 -15.12
CA TYR A 37 -3.16 14.72 -15.56
C TYR A 37 -4.30 15.66 -15.97
N GLU A 38 -5.35 15.13 -16.61
CA GLU A 38 -6.54 15.91 -16.92
C GLU A 38 -7.18 16.51 -15.66
N LEU A 39 -7.33 15.71 -14.61
CA LEU A 39 -7.87 16.17 -13.32
C LEU A 39 -6.94 17.16 -12.61
N LYS A 40 -5.62 16.92 -12.63
CA LYS A 40 -4.62 17.85 -12.07
C LYS A 40 -4.70 19.23 -12.73
N ASN A 41 -4.95 19.28 -14.03
CA ASN A 41 -5.09 20.56 -14.75
C ASN A 41 -6.39 21.30 -14.41
N LYS A 42 -7.41 20.60 -13.89
CA LYS A 42 -8.72 21.18 -13.56
C LYS A 42 -8.89 21.51 -12.07
N SER A 43 -8.06 20.95 -11.19
CA SER A 43 -8.21 21.08 -9.73
C SER A 43 -6.88 21.30 -9.04
N LYS A 44 -6.89 22.14 -8.01
CA LYS A 44 -5.74 22.32 -7.10
C LYS A 44 -5.45 21.09 -6.24
N GLY A 45 -6.39 20.14 -6.21
CA GLY A 45 -6.33 18.95 -5.38
C GLY A 45 -6.49 19.24 -3.88
N ARG A 46 -6.27 18.20 -3.08
CA ARG A 46 -6.42 18.20 -1.62
C ARG A 46 -5.07 18.08 -0.93
N VAL A 47 -4.99 18.58 0.31
CA VAL A 47 -3.83 18.40 1.19
C VAL A 47 -4.28 17.58 2.40
N ILE A 48 -3.87 16.32 2.46
CA ILE A 48 -4.18 15.36 3.54
C ILE A 48 -2.85 14.89 4.17
N SER A 49 -2.30 13.77 3.69
CA SER A 49 -0.97 13.30 4.10
C SER A 49 0.15 13.78 3.17
N ASN A 50 -0.19 14.21 1.96
CA ASN A 50 0.76 14.66 0.95
C ASN A 50 1.47 15.96 1.34
N VAL A 51 2.75 16.01 1.02
CA VAL A 51 3.63 17.18 1.14
C VAL A 51 4.13 17.50 -0.26
N SER A 52 3.84 18.69 -0.76
CA SER A 52 4.23 19.20 -2.10
C SER A 52 3.73 18.37 -3.30
N GLY A 53 3.04 17.24 -3.08
CA GLY A 53 2.42 16.42 -4.11
C GLY A 53 0.97 16.86 -4.38
N TRP A 54 0.46 16.56 -5.57
CA TRP A 54 -0.96 16.72 -5.87
C TRP A 54 -1.73 15.44 -5.55
N GLN A 55 -2.86 15.58 -4.84
CA GLN A 55 -3.82 14.53 -4.57
C GLN A 55 -5.18 14.95 -5.07
N SER A 56 -5.86 14.11 -5.83
CA SER A 56 -7.23 14.42 -6.29
C SER A 56 -8.23 14.44 -5.13
N ASP A 57 -9.42 14.97 -5.38
CA ASP A 57 -10.60 14.61 -4.61
C ASP A 57 -10.88 13.11 -4.75
N GLU A 58 -11.79 12.61 -3.94
CA GLU A 58 -12.31 11.26 -4.09
C GLU A 58 -12.98 11.14 -5.46
N LEU A 59 -12.70 10.02 -6.14
CA LEU A 59 -13.17 9.78 -7.50
C LEU A 59 -14.40 8.87 -7.47
N ASP A 60 -15.26 9.04 -8.47
CA ASP A 60 -16.32 8.07 -8.73
C ASP A 60 -15.71 6.75 -9.22
N LYS A 61 -15.65 5.78 -8.30
CA LYS A 61 -15.07 4.45 -8.55
C LYS A 61 -15.86 3.61 -9.55
N ASP A 62 -17.07 4.02 -9.89
CA ASP A 62 -17.97 3.32 -10.81
C ASP A 62 -17.83 3.82 -12.26
N LEU A 63 -16.96 4.80 -12.51
CA LEU A 63 -16.60 5.20 -13.88
C LEU A 63 -15.95 4.02 -14.64
N PRO A 64 -16.31 3.82 -15.91
CA PRO A 64 -15.83 2.71 -16.74
C PRO A 64 -14.29 2.57 -16.77
N ILE A 65 -13.57 3.69 -16.67
CA ILE A 65 -12.10 3.71 -16.69
C ILE A 65 -11.49 2.95 -15.50
N PHE A 66 -12.22 2.76 -14.40
CA PHE A 66 -11.76 2.06 -13.20
C PHE A 66 -12.23 0.60 -13.12
N ASN A 67 -13.06 0.11 -14.04
CA ASN A 67 -13.70 -1.21 -13.93
C ASN A 67 -12.69 -2.35 -13.74
N GLU A 68 -11.61 -2.38 -14.54
CA GLU A 68 -10.60 -3.44 -14.43
C GLU A 68 -9.86 -3.36 -13.09
N LEU A 69 -9.46 -2.16 -12.67
CA LEU A 69 -8.78 -1.93 -11.41
C LEU A 69 -9.70 -2.24 -10.22
N LYS A 70 -10.96 -1.77 -10.23
CA LYS A 70 -11.96 -2.04 -9.20
C LYS A 70 -12.17 -3.55 -9.01
N ASN A 71 -12.39 -4.29 -10.10
CA ASN A 71 -12.57 -5.74 -10.04
C ASN A 71 -11.33 -6.44 -9.48
N THR A 72 -10.14 -5.98 -9.86
CA THR A 72 -8.87 -6.51 -9.36
C THR A 72 -8.71 -6.23 -7.87
N ILE A 73 -8.99 -5.01 -7.41
CA ILE A 73 -8.94 -4.64 -6.00
C ILE A 73 -9.92 -5.49 -5.19
N ASN A 74 -11.18 -5.56 -5.61
CA ASN A 74 -12.22 -6.32 -4.91
C ASN A 74 -11.83 -7.80 -4.77
N LYS A 75 -11.32 -8.40 -5.87
CA LYS A 75 -10.84 -9.78 -5.83
C LYS A 75 -9.76 -9.99 -4.79
N PHE A 76 -8.68 -9.21 -4.84
CA PHE A 76 -7.55 -9.41 -3.92
C PHE A 76 -7.84 -8.94 -2.49
N ALA A 77 -8.72 -7.96 -2.30
CA ALA A 77 -9.20 -7.59 -0.97
C ALA A 77 -10.02 -8.73 -0.36
N GLN A 78 -10.83 -9.43 -1.17
CA GLN A 78 -11.57 -10.60 -0.74
C GLN A 78 -10.64 -11.79 -0.47
N ASP A 79 -9.63 -12.03 -1.31
CA ASP A 79 -8.62 -13.08 -1.08
C ASP A 79 -7.87 -12.83 0.26
N LEU A 80 -7.55 -11.57 0.59
CA LEU A 80 -6.91 -11.20 1.86
C LEU A 80 -7.88 -11.34 3.04
N HIS A 81 -9.15 -10.98 2.87
CA HIS A 81 -10.23 -11.16 3.82
C HIS A 81 -10.34 -12.64 4.24
N GLU A 82 -10.34 -13.55 3.26
CA GLU A 82 -10.39 -14.98 3.48
C GLU A 82 -9.10 -15.52 4.12
N TYR A 83 -7.95 -14.99 3.71
CA TYR A 83 -6.65 -15.39 4.27
C TYR A 83 -6.53 -15.09 5.77
N ILE A 84 -7.14 -14.02 6.26
CA ILE A 84 -7.17 -13.66 7.69
C ILE A 84 -8.41 -14.20 8.41
N ASP A 85 -9.16 -15.07 7.76
CA ASP A 85 -10.34 -15.81 8.30
C ASP A 85 -11.45 -14.89 8.83
N LEU A 86 -11.74 -13.79 8.10
CA LEU A 86 -12.93 -12.98 8.38
C LEU A 86 -14.20 -13.72 7.94
N LYS A 87 -15.36 -13.28 8.45
CA LYS A 87 -16.64 -13.93 8.18
C LYS A 87 -16.97 -13.95 6.70
N LYS A 88 -17.40 -15.11 6.18
CA LYS A 88 -17.70 -15.34 4.76
C LYS A 88 -18.99 -14.68 4.26
N ASP A 89 -19.85 -14.23 5.14
CA ASP A 89 -21.11 -13.55 4.86
C ASP A 89 -20.96 -12.05 4.60
N SER A 90 -19.74 -11.53 4.70
CA SER A 90 -19.43 -10.15 4.36
C SER A 90 -18.41 -10.09 3.22
N LEU A 91 -18.62 -9.18 2.28
CA LEU A 91 -17.69 -8.93 1.17
C LEU A 91 -16.78 -7.75 1.52
N ASN A 92 -15.51 -7.86 1.13
CA ASN A 92 -14.58 -6.74 1.24
C ASN A 92 -14.46 -6.05 -0.13
N ILE A 93 -15.03 -4.85 -0.24
CA ILE A 93 -15.15 -4.13 -1.50
C ILE A 93 -14.43 -2.78 -1.47
N LEU A 94 -14.07 -2.30 -2.65
CA LEU A 94 -13.54 -0.94 -2.84
C LEU A 94 -14.54 0.10 -2.31
N ASP A 95 -14.09 0.93 -1.38
CA ASP A 95 -14.86 2.02 -0.81
C ASP A 95 -14.62 3.33 -1.55
N ASN A 96 -13.40 3.82 -1.52
CA ASN A 96 -13.00 5.06 -2.17
C ASN A 96 -11.63 4.96 -2.84
N ILE A 97 -11.39 5.81 -3.85
CA ILE A 97 -10.14 5.90 -4.60
C ILE A 97 -9.78 7.36 -4.88
N TRP A 98 -8.48 7.63 -5.02
CA TRP A 98 -7.95 8.93 -5.44
C TRP A 98 -6.60 8.80 -6.12
N PHE A 99 -6.25 9.76 -6.97
CA PHE A 99 -4.93 9.85 -7.57
C PHE A 99 -3.94 10.59 -6.65
N ASN A 100 -2.68 10.16 -6.72
CA ASN A 100 -1.52 10.92 -6.22
C ASN A 100 -0.54 11.14 -7.36
N ILE A 101 -0.10 12.39 -7.54
CA ILE A 101 0.99 12.77 -8.44
C ILE A 101 2.07 13.41 -7.59
N ASN A 102 3.18 12.68 -7.45
CA ASN A 102 4.34 13.10 -6.68
C ASN A 102 5.43 13.60 -7.64
N SER A 103 5.59 14.92 -7.71
CA SER A 103 6.72 15.56 -8.37
C SER A 103 7.95 15.58 -7.45
N LYS A 104 9.10 15.98 -7.95
CA LYS A 104 10.34 16.08 -7.17
C LYS A 104 10.15 16.83 -5.86
N GLY A 105 10.64 16.24 -4.75
CA GLY A 105 10.49 16.76 -3.40
C GLY A 105 9.17 16.38 -2.70
N SER A 106 8.24 15.75 -3.40
CA SER A 106 6.96 15.32 -2.80
C SER A 106 7.13 14.09 -1.93
N SER A 107 6.35 14.02 -0.85
CA SER A 107 6.31 12.89 0.08
C SER A 107 4.89 12.71 0.64
N ASN A 108 4.67 11.64 1.41
CA ASN A 108 3.48 11.50 2.25
C ASN A 108 3.91 11.25 3.69
N ARG A 109 3.31 11.99 4.63
CA ARG A 109 3.57 11.84 6.07
C ARG A 109 3.12 10.49 6.59
N PRO A 110 3.71 9.97 7.69
CA PRO A 110 3.20 8.78 8.39
C PRO A 110 1.72 8.94 8.74
N HIS A 111 0.90 7.96 8.37
CA HIS A 111 -0.54 7.96 8.62
C HIS A 111 -1.14 6.55 8.54
N THR A 112 -2.38 6.44 8.96
CA THR A 112 -3.25 5.27 8.85
C THR A 112 -4.57 5.69 8.21
N HIS A 113 -5.45 4.71 7.92
CA HIS A 113 -6.79 4.98 7.34
C HIS A 113 -7.90 4.49 8.27
N PRO A 114 -8.26 5.27 9.32
CA PRO A 114 -9.31 4.89 10.26
C PRO A 114 -10.66 4.68 9.56
N GLY A 115 -11.39 3.64 9.97
CA GLY A 115 -12.71 3.31 9.41
C GLY A 115 -12.68 2.41 8.17
N SER A 116 -11.50 2.12 7.62
CA SER A 116 -11.32 1.19 6.51
C SER A 116 -10.80 -0.17 7.00
N VAL A 117 -11.02 -1.22 6.20
CA VAL A 117 -10.52 -2.57 6.50
C VAL A 117 -9.12 -2.74 5.94
N PHE A 118 -8.96 -2.57 4.64
CA PHE A 118 -7.68 -2.51 3.97
C PHE A 118 -7.51 -1.18 3.27
N SER A 119 -6.27 -0.83 3.06
CA SER A 119 -5.83 0.26 2.20
C SER A 119 -4.84 -0.26 1.18
N GLY A 120 -4.61 0.49 0.13
CA GLY A 120 -3.65 0.06 -0.87
C GLY A 120 -3.24 1.14 -1.84
N VAL A 121 -2.28 0.77 -2.67
CA VAL A 121 -1.76 1.61 -3.73
C VAL A 121 -1.58 0.81 -5.01
N PHE A 122 -1.99 1.39 -6.14
CA PHE A 122 -1.74 0.89 -7.48
C PHE A 122 -0.87 1.88 -8.24
N TYR A 123 0.28 1.42 -8.74
CA TYR A 123 1.27 2.28 -9.38
C TYR A 123 1.03 2.38 -10.87
N LEU A 124 0.84 3.61 -11.38
CA LEU A 124 0.55 3.91 -12.77
C LEU A 124 1.81 4.28 -13.55
N LYS A 125 2.60 5.21 -13.02
CA LYS A 125 3.87 5.67 -13.59
C LYS A 125 4.93 5.68 -12.50
N VAL A 126 6.06 5.05 -12.79
CA VAL A 126 7.15 4.86 -11.84
C VAL A 126 8.47 5.17 -12.56
N PRO A 127 9.06 6.37 -12.37
CA PRO A 127 10.37 6.69 -12.92
C PRO A 127 11.50 5.94 -12.20
N GLU A 128 12.72 6.05 -12.70
CA GLU A 128 13.93 5.59 -11.99
C GLU A 128 14.24 6.49 -10.77
N ASN A 129 15.01 5.99 -9.80
CA ASN A 129 15.39 6.71 -8.56
C ASN A 129 14.21 7.22 -7.72
N ILE A 130 13.31 6.33 -7.41
CA ILE A 130 12.00 6.59 -6.82
C ILE A 130 11.98 6.55 -5.30
N CYS A 131 10.97 7.25 -4.75
CA CYS A 131 10.55 7.09 -3.37
C CYS A 131 9.81 5.77 -3.15
N ILE A 132 10.11 5.12 -2.06
CA ILE A 132 9.49 3.86 -1.64
C ILE A 132 8.29 4.13 -0.71
N ILE A 133 7.37 3.18 -0.65
CA ILE A 133 6.40 3.10 0.45
C ILE A 133 7.04 2.35 1.60
N VAL A 134 6.97 2.92 2.78
CA VAL A 134 7.53 2.37 4.01
C VAL A 134 6.40 2.10 5.00
N PHE A 135 6.40 0.91 5.58
CA PHE A 135 5.50 0.48 6.63
C PHE A 135 6.23 0.44 7.96
N THR A 136 5.67 1.08 8.98
CA THR A 136 6.20 1.02 10.36
C THR A 136 5.79 -0.28 11.00
N ASN A 137 6.74 -0.97 11.64
CA ASN A 137 6.43 -2.18 12.40
C ASN A 137 5.45 -1.83 13.54
N PRO A 138 4.23 -2.41 13.57
CA PRO A 138 3.27 -2.13 14.63
C PRO A 138 3.76 -2.60 16.01
N ASN A 139 4.75 -3.49 16.04
CA ASN A 139 5.35 -4.00 17.25
C ASN A 139 6.62 -3.19 17.62
N LYS A 140 6.43 -1.99 18.17
CA LYS A 140 7.49 -1.01 18.46
C LYS A 140 8.54 -1.44 19.49
N LEU A 141 8.37 -2.57 20.17
CA LEU A 141 9.36 -3.07 21.14
C LEU A 141 10.72 -3.38 20.49
N TYR A 142 10.75 -3.65 19.20
CA TYR A 142 12.00 -3.94 18.49
C TYR A 142 12.94 -2.74 18.40
N GLU A 143 12.46 -1.51 18.36
CA GLU A 143 13.28 -0.31 18.30
C GLU A 143 14.23 -0.17 19.50
N TYR A 144 13.89 -0.76 20.64
CA TYR A 144 14.68 -0.69 21.87
C TYR A 144 15.70 -1.83 22.03
N HIS A 145 15.59 -2.90 21.26
CA HIS A 145 16.34 -4.13 21.48
C HIS A 145 17.25 -4.53 20.33
N PHE A 146 16.98 -4.10 19.10
CA PHE A 146 17.69 -4.54 17.92
C PHE A 146 18.25 -3.37 17.11
N ASP A 147 19.49 -2.99 17.39
CA ASP A 147 20.27 -2.10 16.54
C ASP A 147 21.16 -2.93 15.58
N LYS A 148 21.81 -2.24 14.62
CA LYS A 148 22.68 -2.87 13.63
C LYS A 148 23.85 -3.68 14.21
N ASP A 149 24.27 -3.36 15.43
CA ASP A 149 25.41 -4.01 16.06
C ASP A 149 24.99 -5.29 16.81
N ARG A 150 23.68 -5.53 16.96
CA ARG A 150 23.10 -6.67 17.67
C ARG A 150 22.43 -7.69 16.75
N VAL A 151 22.26 -7.38 15.46
CA VAL A 151 21.64 -8.28 14.48
C VAL A 151 22.59 -8.56 13.34
N ASN A 152 22.60 -9.79 12.84
CA ASN A 152 23.35 -10.14 11.64
C ASN A 152 22.71 -9.54 10.38
N SER A 153 21.38 -9.46 10.36
CA SER A 153 20.60 -8.83 9.30
C SER A 153 19.20 -8.48 9.82
N PHE A 154 18.64 -7.40 9.32
CA PHE A 154 17.26 -7.05 9.60
C PHE A 154 16.31 -7.99 8.83
N ASN A 155 15.24 -8.41 9.51
CA ASN A 155 14.23 -9.33 8.99
C ASN A 155 12.87 -9.03 9.65
N ASN A 156 11.85 -9.86 9.40
CA ASN A 156 10.50 -9.65 9.95
C ASN A 156 10.41 -9.62 11.48
N TYR A 157 11.45 -10.09 12.19
CA TYR A 157 11.49 -10.07 13.68
C TYR A 157 12.30 -8.90 14.25
N THR A 158 13.20 -8.32 13.46
CA THR A 158 14.19 -7.34 13.95
C THR A 158 14.12 -5.98 13.26
N SER A 159 13.33 -5.86 12.17
CA SER A 159 13.18 -4.60 11.44
C SER A 159 12.13 -3.69 12.08
N SER A 160 12.45 -2.42 12.26
CA SER A 160 11.49 -1.37 12.62
C SER A 160 10.60 -0.95 11.44
N TYR A 161 11.06 -1.20 10.22
CA TYR A 161 10.38 -0.81 8.98
C TYR A 161 10.41 -1.94 7.96
N HIS A 162 9.38 -1.97 7.11
CA HIS A 162 9.33 -2.77 5.91
C HIS A 162 9.00 -1.88 4.72
N TRP A 163 9.57 -2.14 3.55
CA TRP A 163 9.34 -1.29 2.36
C TRP A 163 9.16 -2.12 1.10
N TYR A 164 8.51 -1.51 0.11
CA TYR A 164 8.41 -2.06 -1.23
C TYR A 164 8.83 -1.01 -2.25
N GLU A 165 9.63 -1.45 -3.20
CA GLU A 165 9.93 -0.66 -4.38
C GLU A 165 8.70 -0.64 -5.29
N PRO A 166 8.23 0.56 -5.67
CA PRO A 166 7.16 0.67 -6.64
C PRO A 166 7.62 0.15 -8.00
N LYS A 167 6.66 -0.47 -8.71
CA LYS A 167 6.81 -0.86 -10.12
C LYS A 167 5.49 -0.56 -10.82
N GLN A 168 5.55 -0.17 -12.09
CA GLN A 168 4.34 0.05 -12.88
C GLN A 168 3.43 -1.20 -12.88
N SER A 169 2.14 -0.99 -12.80
CA SER A 169 1.10 -2.02 -12.67
C SER A 169 1.22 -2.92 -11.43
N LYS A 170 1.98 -2.49 -10.41
CA LYS A 170 2.04 -3.16 -9.11
C LYS A 170 0.90 -2.66 -8.22
N LEU A 171 0.22 -3.62 -7.58
CA LEU A 171 -0.81 -3.40 -6.57
C LEU A 171 -0.30 -3.89 -5.21
N ILE A 172 -0.39 -3.03 -4.19
CA ILE A 172 -0.09 -3.39 -2.79
C ILE A 172 -1.35 -3.18 -1.97
N ILE A 173 -1.75 -4.18 -1.17
CA ILE A 173 -2.89 -4.11 -0.25
C ILE A 173 -2.40 -4.49 1.15
N PHE A 174 -2.80 -3.72 2.16
CA PHE A 174 -2.37 -3.87 3.55
C PHE A 174 -3.49 -3.46 4.52
N PRO A 175 -3.46 -3.91 5.78
CA PRO A 175 -4.41 -3.48 6.79
C PRO A 175 -4.43 -1.96 6.95
N ALA A 176 -5.61 -1.35 6.94
CA ALA A 176 -5.77 0.10 6.99
C ALA A 176 -5.21 0.74 8.29
N SER A 177 -5.07 -0.04 9.36
CA SER A 177 -4.44 0.35 10.62
C SER A 177 -2.91 0.37 10.58
N LEU A 178 -2.29 -0.19 9.53
CA LEU A 178 -0.83 -0.23 9.41
C LEU A 178 -0.30 1.16 9.04
N GLU A 179 0.47 1.75 9.95
CA GLU A 179 1.10 3.05 9.72
C GLU A 179 2.09 2.95 8.57
N HIS A 180 1.98 3.88 7.63
CA HIS A 180 2.84 3.95 6.46
C HIS A 180 3.07 5.38 6.00
N TYR A 181 4.14 5.56 5.24
CA TYR A 181 4.50 6.84 4.63
C TYR A 181 5.19 6.62 3.29
N VAL A 182 5.35 7.69 2.54
CA VAL A 182 6.12 7.70 1.28
C VAL A 182 7.27 8.66 1.42
N GLU A 183 8.49 8.17 1.16
CA GLU A 183 9.71 8.97 1.20
C GLU A 183 9.71 10.08 0.14
N GLY A 184 10.62 11.03 0.30
CA GLY A 184 10.79 12.13 -0.64
C GLY A 184 11.13 11.65 -2.05
N HIS A 185 10.33 12.07 -3.04
CA HIS A 185 10.54 11.76 -4.44
C HIS A 185 11.69 12.58 -5.02
N MET A 186 12.72 11.93 -5.54
CA MET A 186 13.95 12.59 -5.98
C MET A 186 14.12 12.65 -7.51
N ALA A 187 13.32 11.89 -8.27
CA ALA A 187 13.35 11.93 -9.73
C ALA A 187 12.75 13.23 -10.27
N ASP A 188 13.17 13.65 -11.46
CA ASP A 188 12.63 14.83 -12.14
C ASP A 188 11.25 14.55 -12.76
N GLU A 189 10.96 13.29 -13.10
CA GLU A 189 9.65 12.87 -13.59
C GLU A 189 8.66 12.60 -12.46
N ASP A 190 7.37 12.84 -12.74
CA ASP A 190 6.30 12.54 -11.80
C ASP A 190 6.14 11.02 -11.56
N ARG A 191 5.99 10.60 -10.30
CA ARG A 191 5.42 9.32 -9.92
C ARG A 191 3.91 9.45 -9.79
N ILE A 192 3.16 8.54 -10.43
CA ILE A 192 1.70 8.56 -10.40
C ILE A 192 1.18 7.25 -9.82
N SER A 193 0.25 7.35 -8.88
CA SER A 193 -0.42 6.19 -8.28
C SER A 193 -1.88 6.48 -7.99
N ILE A 194 -2.68 5.42 -7.89
CA ILE A 194 -4.01 5.43 -7.28
C ILE A 194 -3.87 4.84 -5.89
N ALA A 195 -4.33 5.57 -4.88
CA ALA A 195 -4.53 5.03 -3.55
C ALA A 195 -6.02 4.74 -3.33
N PHE A 196 -6.33 3.79 -2.47
CA PHE A 196 -7.69 3.34 -2.23
C PHE A 196 -7.86 2.77 -0.83
N ASN A 197 -9.11 2.70 -0.41
CA ASN A 197 -9.54 1.98 0.79
C ASN A 197 -10.65 1.00 0.46
N THR A 198 -10.78 -0.02 1.31
CA THR A 198 -11.87 -0.99 1.24
C THR A 198 -12.69 -0.97 2.53
N LYS A 199 -13.93 -1.42 2.43
CA LYS A 199 -14.84 -1.61 3.56
C LYS A 199 -15.52 -2.97 3.47
N LEU A 200 -16.14 -3.40 4.58
CA LEU A 200 -17.08 -4.51 4.53
C LEU A 200 -18.41 -4.00 3.96
N ASP A 201 -18.91 -4.72 2.97
CA ASP A 201 -20.28 -4.57 2.51
C ASP A 201 -21.15 -5.42 3.44
N ASN A 202 -21.74 -4.77 4.42
CA ASN A 202 -22.72 -5.41 5.31
C ASN A 202 -24.08 -5.22 4.65
N GLU A 203 -24.57 -6.28 4.00
CA GLU A 203 -25.97 -6.37 3.60
C GLU A 203 -26.92 -6.33 4.80
#